data_3b69af86e64bd5a79476d1955b7992c8
#
_entry.id   3b69af86e64bd5a79476d1955b7992c8
#
_cell.length_a   1.000
_cell.length_b   1.000
_cell.length_c   1.000
_cell.angle_alpha   90.00
_cell.angle_beta   90.00
_cell.angle_gamma   90.00
#
_symmetry.space_group_name_H-M   'P 1'
#
loop_
_entity.id
_entity.type
_entity.pdbx_description
1 polymer ?
#
loop_
_entity_poly.entity_id
_entity_poly.type
_entity_poly.pdbx_seq_one_letter_code
_entity_poly.pdbx_strand_id
1 'polypeptide(L)'
;MIRLDHVAAAYDHHRVLNDVSFHVHEDQFTGIVGPSGAGKTTLLRLLLATLKPVEGTVWRAPNLRTAYVPQLETVSWNFPITVFECVLMSRKTSRLMPWATNKEKKEVAAVLERLGIADLAQRHIRELSGGQQQRMFLARALLRQPQVLLLDEPTSGVDVSTRHDILHLLADLHEDGMAIVLTTHDLNGMATHLPH
;
A
#
# COMPACT_ATOMS: atom_id res chain seq x y z
N MET A 1 14.26 6.81 6.15
CA MET A 1 13.12 7.63 5.68
C MET A 1 12.07 7.90 6.76
N ILE A 2 11.68 6.90 7.55
CA ILE A 2 10.72 7.05 8.67
C ILE A 2 11.34 6.40 9.91
N ARG A 3 11.18 7.03 11.07
CA ARG A 3 11.69 6.53 12.34
C ARG A 3 10.64 6.68 13.43
N LEU A 4 10.39 5.61 14.13
CA LEU A 4 9.58 5.52 15.34
C LEU A 4 10.53 5.24 16.51
N ASP A 5 10.46 6.05 17.56
CA ASP A 5 11.28 5.89 18.77
C ASP A 5 10.37 5.76 19.98
N HIS A 6 10.40 4.60 20.63
CA HIS A 6 9.66 4.27 21.85
C HIS A 6 8.17 4.64 21.77
N VAL A 7 7.52 4.30 20.65
CA VAL A 7 6.16 4.71 20.35
C VAL A 7 5.15 3.80 21.00
N ALA A 8 4.17 4.38 21.67
CA ALA A 8 2.92 3.72 22.07
C ALA A 8 1.74 4.28 21.28
N ALA A 9 0.77 3.43 20.96
CA ALA A 9 -0.47 3.82 20.29
C ALA A 9 -1.70 3.19 20.97
N ALA A 10 -2.80 3.95 21.02
CA ALA A 10 -4.05 3.53 21.65
C ALA A 10 -5.25 4.00 20.83
N TYR A 11 -6.36 3.28 20.94
CA TYR A 11 -7.70 3.68 20.50
C TYR A 11 -8.63 3.63 21.72
N ASP A 12 -9.37 4.69 21.97
CA ASP A 12 -10.37 4.77 23.06
C ASP A 12 -9.86 4.19 24.39
N HIS A 13 -8.65 4.59 24.82
CA HIS A 13 -7.96 4.13 26.02
C HIS A 13 -7.41 2.70 25.99
N HIS A 14 -7.59 1.92 24.93
CA HIS A 14 -6.98 0.61 24.78
C HIS A 14 -5.63 0.74 24.05
N ARG A 15 -4.53 0.46 24.74
CA ARG A 15 -3.19 0.41 24.13
C ARG A 15 -3.09 -0.79 23.20
N VAL A 16 -2.68 -0.53 21.97
CA VAL A 16 -2.46 -1.53 20.92
C VAL A 16 -0.98 -1.76 20.67
N LEU A 17 -0.19 -0.70 20.74
CA LEU A 17 1.26 -0.78 20.63
C LEU A 17 1.90 -0.19 21.89
N ASN A 18 2.94 -0.87 22.40
CA ASN A 18 3.69 -0.47 23.56
C ASN A 18 5.18 -0.46 23.24
N ASP A 19 5.84 0.67 23.44
CA ASP A 19 7.31 0.82 23.34
C ASP A 19 7.90 0.26 22.02
N VAL A 20 7.31 0.64 20.90
CA VAL A 20 7.76 0.18 19.57
C VAL A 20 8.78 1.14 19.01
N SER A 21 9.97 0.64 18.69
CA SER A 21 10.97 1.35 17.89
C SER A 21 11.12 0.64 16.55
N PHE A 22 10.99 1.42 15.45
CA PHE A 22 11.00 0.87 14.10
C PHE A 22 11.54 1.89 13.09
N HIS A 23 12.38 1.43 12.18
CA HIS A 23 12.97 2.29 11.15
C HIS A 23 12.64 1.77 9.76
N VAL A 24 12.29 2.69 8.85
CA VAL A 24 12.20 2.42 7.41
C VAL A 24 13.32 3.16 6.72
N HIS A 25 14.24 2.42 6.14
CA HIS A 25 15.37 2.94 5.36
C HIS A 25 15.00 3.04 3.87
N GLU A 26 15.85 3.74 3.11
CA GLU A 26 15.80 3.70 1.65
C GLU A 26 16.14 2.29 1.18
N ASP A 27 15.57 1.91 0.04
CA ASP A 27 15.84 0.61 -0.60
C ASP A 27 15.69 -0.60 0.35
N GLN A 28 14.70 -0.55 1.26
CA GLN A 28 14.42 -1.62 2.19
C GLN A 28 13.11 -2.33 1.85
N PHE A 29 13.15 -3.65 1.77
CA PHE A 29 11.95 -4.50 1.74
C PHE A 29 11.75 -5.13 3.13
N THR A 30 10.68 -4.76 3.83
CA THR A 30 10.42 -5.19 5.21
C THR A 30 9.07 -5.88 5.34
N GLY A 31 9.07 -7.07 5.90
CA GLY A 31 7.86 -7.80 6.30
C GLY A 31 7.59 -7.67 7.80
N ILE A 32 6.41 -7.21 8.16
CA ILE A 32 5.91 -7.18 9.54
C ILE A 32 4.98 -8.36 9.72
N VAL A 33 5.39 -9.32 10.55
CA VAL A 33 4.67 -10.58 10.75
C VAL A 33 4.02 -10.62 12.12
N GLY A 34 2.81 -11.16 12.18
CA GLY A 34 2.10 -11.35 13.44
C GLY A 34 0.64 -11.77 13.24
N PRO A 35 -0.01 -12.31 14.28
CA PRO A 35 -1.40 -12.71 14.21
C PRO A 35 -2.35 -11.52 13.97
N SER A 36 -3.60 -11.81 13.59
CA SER A 36 -4.64 -10.78 13.53
C SER A 36 -4.81 -10.12 14.90
N GLY A 37 -4.98 -8.79 14.91
CA GLY A 37 -5.06 -8.02 16.15
C GLY A 37 -3.72 -7.64 16.81
N ALA A 38 -2.57 -8.09 16.30
CA ALA A 38 -1.24 -7.74 16.86
C ALA A 38 -0.82 -6.27 16.68
N GLY A 39 -1.66 -5.42 16.08
CA GLY A 39 -1.35 -4.00 15.89
C GLY A 39 -0.63 -3.66 14.58
N LYS A 40 -0.50 -4.61 13.64
CA LYS A 40 0.18 -4.39 12.34
C LYS A 40 -0.37 -3.19 11.58
N THR A 41 -1.69 -3.12 11.38
CA THR A 41 -2.37 -1.97 10.74
C THR A 41 -2.16 -0.67 11.52
N THR A 42 -2.12 -0.73 12.86
CA THR A 42 -1.84 0.42 13.72
C THR A 42 -0.43 0.95 13.49
N LEU A 43 0.55 0.07 13.35
CA LEU A 43 1.92 0.44 13.00
C LEU A 43 1.99 1.10 11.61
N LEU A 44 1.31 0.55 10.59
CA LEU A 44 1.23 1.20 9.28
C LEU A 44 0.59 2.58 9.35
N ARG A 45 -0.43 2.79 10.17
CA ARG A 45 -1.08 4.11 10.36
C ARG A 45 -0.15 5.14 11.02
N LEU A 46 0.72 4.71 11.92
CA LEU A 46 1.77 5.57 12.50
C LEU A 46 2.79 5.95 11.42
N LEU A 47 3.25 4.98 10.61
CA LEU A 47 4.16 5.22 9.49
C LEU A 47 3.57 6.17 8.45
N LEU A 48 2.26 6.13 8.22
CA LEU A 48 1.51 7.04 7.34
C LEU A 48 1.28 8.43 7.94
N ALA A 49 1.51 8.61 9.25
CA ALA A 49 1.11 9.78 10.02
C ALA A 49 -0.41 10.06 10.00
N THR A 50 -1.23 9.01 9.83
CA THR A 50 -2.70 9.08 9.94
C THR A 50 -3.17 8.81 11.38
N LEU A 51 -2.28 8.26 12.22
CA LEU A 51 -2.46 8.09 13.66
C LEU A 51 -1.31 8.81 14.37
N LYS A 52 -1.64 9.53 15.45
CA LYS A 52 -0.63 10.14 16.32
C LYS A 52 -0.27 9.16 17.43
N PRO A 53 1.01 9.04 17.82
CA PRO A 53 1.38 8.26 18.98
C PRO A 53 0.87 8.91 20.27
N VAL A 54 0.61 8.09 21.30
CA VAL A 54 0.29 8.57 22.66
C VAL A 54 1.56 8.81 23.48
N GLU A 55 2.64 8.09 23.16
CA GLU A 55 3.98 8.22 23.73
C GLU A 55 5.02 8.00 22.63
N GLY A 56 6.25 8.48 22.86
CA GLY A 56 7.33 8.38 21.89
C GLY A 56 7.26 9.41 20.76
N THR A 57 8.09 9.22 19.75
CA THR A 57 8.19 10.16 18.63
C THR A 57 8.15 9.44 17.28
N VAL A 58 7.52 10.08 16.30
CA VAL A 58 7.52 9.66 14.91
C VAL A 58 8.17 10.75 14.07
N TRP A 59 9.32 10.43 13.48
CA TRP A 59 10.01 11.31 12.57
C TRP A 59 9.85 10.80 11.13
N ARG A 60 9.69 11.74 10.18
CA ARG A 60 9.61 11.43 8.74
C ARG A 60 10.46 12.43 7.97
N ALA A 61 11.15 11.96 6.94
CA ALA A 61 11.91 12.81 6.06
C ALA A 61 11.02 13.89 5.41
N PRO A 62 11.51 15.15 5.29
CA PRO A 62 10.75 16.20 4.61
C PRO A 62 10.36 15.79 3.19
N ASN A 63 9.13 16.12 2.79
CA ASN A 63 8.57 15.82 1.46
C ASN A 63 8.51 14.32 1.09
N LEU A 64 8.65 13.42 2.06
CA LEU A 64 8.54 11.99 1.83
C LEU A 64 7.16 11.64 1.28
N ARG A 65 7.15 11.04 0.10
CA ARG A 65 5.92 10.53 -0.54
C ARG A 65 5.72 9.08 -0.13
N THR A 66 4.65 8.84 0.61
CA THR A 66 4.22 7.50 1.00
C THR A 66 2.90 7.17 0.32
N ALA A 67 2.71 5.90 -0.04
CA ALA A 67 1.41 5.39 -0.48
C ALA A 67 1.02 4.18 0.37
N TYR A 68 -0.29 3.93 0.43
CA TYR A 68 -0.86 2.85 1.21
C TYR A 68 -1.80 2.01 0.36
N VAL A 69 -1.64 0.71 0.47
CA VAL A 69 -2.53 -0.30 -0.10
C VAL A 69 -3.24 -1.00 1.05
N PRO A 70 -4.57 -0.82 1.19
CA PRO A 70 -5.34 -1.44 2.26
C PRO A 70 -5.57 -2.91 2.00
N GLN A 71 -5.93 -3.65 3.03
CA GLN A 71 -6.45 -5.00 2.92
C GLN A 71 -7.77 -4.98 2.12
N LEU A 72 -7.90 -5.83 1.09
CA LEU A 72 -9.02 -5.81 0.15
C LEU A 72 -10.39 -6.06 0.80
N GLU A 73 -10.41 -6.86 1.85
CA GLU A 73 -11.62 -7.20 2.62
C GLU A 73 -12.26 -5.99 3.31
N THR A 74 -11.50 -4.93 3.53
CA THR A 74 -11.98 -3.70 4.16
C THR A 74 -12.58 -2.70 3.18
N VAL A 75 -12.54 -3.01 1.87
CA VAL A 75 -12.95 -2.10 0.79
C VAL A 75 -14.38 -2.37 0.34
N SER A 76 -15.18 -1.32 0.19
CA SER A 76 -16.50 -1.43 -0.44
C SER A 76 -16.37 -1.45 -1.96
N TRP A 77 -16.67 -2.58 -2.58
CA TRP A 77 -16.58 -2.80 -4.03
C TRP A 77 -17.84 -2.37 -4.80
N ASN A 78 -18.92 -2.00 -4.13
CA ASN A 78 -20.17 -1.62 -4.76
C ASN A 78 -20.21 -0.20 -5.32
N PHE A 79 -19.07 0.50 -5.32
CA PHE A 79 -18.99 1.84 -5.87
C PHE A 79 -18.98 1.78 -7.41
N PRO A 80 -19.86 2.52 -8.11
CA PRO A 80 -20.08 2.39 -9.57
C PRO A 80 -19.02 3.16 -10.36
N ILE A 81 -17.74 2.77 -10.23
CA ILE A 81 -16.63 3.34 -10.97
C ILE A 81 -15.83 2.28 -11.72
N THR A 82 -15.17 2.69 -12.78
CA THR A 82 -14.23 1.87 -13.53
C THR A 82 -12.86 1.81 -12.86
N VAL A 83 -12.02 0.87 -13.28
CA VAL A 83 -10.61 0.76 -12.86
C VAL A 83 -9.87 2.07 -13.15
N PHE A 84 -10.04 2.61 -14.35
CA PHE A 84 -9.41 3.86 -14.77
C PHE A 84 -9.79 5.03 -13.83
N GLU A 85 -11.07 5.19 -13.55
CA GLU A 85 -11.57 6.24 -12.66
C GLU A 85 -11.06 6.06 -11.24
N CYS A 86 -11.05 4.82 -10.72
CA CYS A 86 -10.54 4.50 -9.40
C CYS A 86 -9.07 4.88 -9.25
N VAL A 87 -8.24 4.57 -10.23
CA VAL A 87 -6.81 4.94 -10.23
C VAL A 87 -6.65 6.45 -10.38
N LEU A 88 -7.39 7.07 -11.28
CA LEU A 88 -7.36 8.51 -11.53
C LEU A 88 -7.71 9.34 -10.27
N MET A 89 -8.61 8.85 -9.42
CA MET A 89 -8.98 9.53 -8.16
C MET A 89 -7.79 9.73 -7.21
N SER A 90 -6.72 8.93 -7.34
CA SER A 90 -5.52 9.09 -6.50
C SER A 90 -4.56 10.20 -6.96
N ARG A 91 -4.84 10.84 -8.10
CA ARG A 91 -4.02 11.93 -8.63
C ARG A 91 -3.88 13.09 -7.63
N LYS A 92 -2.73 13.78 -7.68
CA LYS A 92 -2.56 15.04 -6.96
C LYS A 92 -3.32 16.14 -7.72
N THR A 93 -4.54 16.46 -7.32
CA THR A 93 -5.21 17.65 -7.85
C THR A 93 -5.07 18.80 -6.86
N SER A 94 -4.39 19.85 -7.31
CA SER A 94 -4.49 21.18 -6.70
C SER A 94 -5.49 22.06 -7.46
N ARG A 95 -6.20 21.51 -8.46
CA ARG A 95 -7.08 22.24 -9.36
C ARG A 95 -8.54 22.04 -9.01
N LEU A 96 -9.29 23.12 -9.03
CA LEU A 96 -10.77 23.18 -8.97
C LEU A 96 -11.45 22.53 -10.19
N MET A 97 -10.69 21.97 -11.14
CA MET A 97 -11.23 21.36 -12.36
C MET A 97 -11.49 19.87 -12.18
N PRO A 98 -12.75 19.42 -12.40
CA PRO A 98 -13.12 18.00 -12.25
C PRO A 98 -12.57 17.09 -13.36
N TRP A 99 -12.11 17.64 -14.47
CA TRP A 99 -11.69 16.88 -15.65
C TRP A 99 -10.21 16.51 -15.60
N ALA A 100 -9.92 15.24 -15.92
CA ALA A 100 -8.55 14.78 -16.05
C ALA A 100 -7.89 15.38 -17.30
N THR A 101 -6.66 15.85 -17.15
CA THR A 101 -5.84 16.31 -18.26
C THR A 101 -5.37 15.12 -19.11
N ASN A 102 -5.00 15.39 -20.39
CA ASN A 102 -4.41 14.34 -21.23
C ASN A 102 -3.13 13.75 -20.65
N LYS A 103 -2.35 14.53 -19.89
CA LYS A 103 -1.17 14.05 -19.18
C LYS A 103 -1.56 13.04 -18.10
N GLU A 104 -2.51 13.38 -17.24
CA GLU A 104 -2.97 12.48 -16.16
C GLU A 104 -3.56 11.18 -16.72
N LYS A 105 -4.32 11.26 -17.84
CA LYS A 105 -4.84 10.07 -18.54
C LYS A 105 -3.72 9.15 -19.02
N LYS A 106 -2.65 9.72 -19.58
CA LYS A 106 -1.48 8.95 -20.03
C LYS A 106 -0.72 8.33 -18.85
N GLU A 107 -0.59 9.05 -17.73
CA GLU A 107 0.04 8.54 -16.53
C GLU A 107 -0.75 7.35 -15.95
N VAL A 108 -2.07 7.43 -15.89
CA VAL A 108 -2.93 6.31 -15.49
C VAL A 108 -2.75 5.12 -16.42
N ALA A 109 -2.82 5.35 -17.76
CA ALA A 109 -2.66 4.27 -18.74
C ALA A 109 -1.30 3.56 -18.59
N ALA A 110 -0.21 4.31 -18.41
CA ALA A 110 1.13 3.77 -18.23
C ALA A 110 1.25 2.92 -16.94
N VAL A 111 0.61 3.35 -15.85
CA VAL A 111 0.62 2.56 -14.61
C VAL A 111 -0.21 1.29 -14.74
N LEU A 112 -1.37 1.34 -15.40
CA LEU A 112 -2.20 0.16 -15.67
C LEU A 112 -1.48 -0.85 -16.57
N GLU A 113 -0.75 -0.38 -17.58
CA GLU A 113 0.08 -1.21 -18.45
C GLU A 113 1.19 -1.89 -17.65
N ARG A 114 1.93 -1.12 -16.83
CA ARG A 114 3.00 -1.65 -15.97
C ARG A 114 2.50 -2.77 -15.06
N LEU A 115 1.26 -2.69 -14.60
CA LEU A 115 0.66 -3.69 -13.70
C LEU A 115 -0.11 -4.79 -14.43
N GLY A 116 -0.10 -4.81 -15.77
CA GLY A 116 -0.74 -5.83 -16.59
C GLY A 116 -2.27 -5.86 -16.46
N ILE A 117 -2.91 -4.70 -16.27
CA ILE A 117 -4.37 -4.54 -16.16
C ILE A 117 -4.92 -3.43 -17.06
N ALA A 118 -4.19 -3.05 -18.11
CA ALA A 118 -4.61 -2.00 -19.02
C ALA A 118 -5.91 -2.37 -19.78
N ASP A 119 -6.09 -3.63 -20.13
CA ASP A 119 -7.29 -4.19 -20.77
C ASP A 119 -8.54 -4.10 -19.88
N LEU A 120 -8.36 -3.96 -18.55
CA LEU A 120 -9.43 -3.85 -17.58
C LEU A 120 -9.82 -2.39 -17.27
N ALA A 121 -9.17 -1.41 -17.89
CA ALA A 121 -9.33 0.02 -17.57
C ALA A 121 -10.79 0.49 -17.54
N GLN A 122 -11.62 -0.04 -18.43
CA GLN A 122 -13.04 0.33 -18.57
C GLN A 122 -13.99 -0.59 -17.79
N ARG A 123 -13.49 -1.67 -17.15
CA ARG A 123 -14.31 -2.56 -16.32
C ARG A 123 -14.65 -1.89 -14.99
N HIS A 124 -15.82 -2.21 -14.45
CA HIS A 124 -16.17 -1.81 -13.09
C HIS A 124 -15.31 -2.55 -12.05
N ILE A 125 -14.92 -1.84 -11.00
CA ILE A 125 -14.07 -2.41 -9.93
C ILE A 125 -14.66 -3.66 -9.27
N ARG A 126 -15.98 -3.78 -9.21
CA ARG A 126 -16.71 -4.95 -8.66
C ARG A 126 -16.56 -6.22 -9.51
N GLU A 127 -16.17 -6.08 -10.78
CA GLU A 127 -16.07 -7.21 -11.73
C GLU A 127 -14.67 -7.83 -11.74
N LEU A 128 -13.76 -7.29 -10.93
CA LEU A 128 -12.37 -7.72 -10.83
C LEU A 128 -12.23 -8.93 -9.92
N SER A 129 -11.33 -9.86 -10.29
CA SER A 129 -10.84 -10.90 -9.36
C SER A 129 -10.01 -10.26 -8.24
N GLY A 130 -9.78 -11.00 -7.14
CA GLY A 130 -8.98 -10.50 -6.01
C GLY A 130 -7.59 -10.03 -6.43
N GLY A 131 -6.89 -10.76 -7.28
CA GLY A 131 -5.58 -10.36 -7.81
C GLY A 131 -5.64 -9.10 -8.69
N GLN A 132 -6.69 -8.97 -9.51
CA GLN A 132 -6.91 -7.75 -10.31
C GLN A 132 -7.24 -6.55 -9.43
N GLN A 133 -8.02 -6.74 -8.38
CA GLN A 133 -8.30 -5.72 -7.36
C GLN A 133 -7.02 -5.25 -6.68
N GLN A 134 -6.14 -6.20 -6.30
CA GLN A 134 -4.85 -5.88 -5.69
C GLN A 134 -3.96 -5.07 -6.64
N ARG A 135 -3.84 -5.50 -7.90
CA ARG A 135 -3.10 -4.75 -8.93
C ARG A 135 -3.66 -3.35 -9.16
N MET A 136 -4.98 -3.17 -9.13
CA MET A 136 -5.62 -1.86 -9.23
C MET A 136 -5.26 -0.95 -8.04
N PHE A 137 -5.23 -1.47 -6.79
CA PHE A 137 -4.81 -0.69 -5.63
C PHE A 137 -3.32 -0.34 -5.66
N LEU A 138 -2.49 -1.24 -6.18
CA LEU A 138 -1.09 -0.93 -6.47
C LEU A 138 -0.99 0.20 -7.51
N ALA A 139 -1.79 0.17 -8.60
CA ALA A 139 -1.85 1.25 -9.58
C ALA A 139 -2.20 2.59 -8.95
N ARG A 140 -3.21 2.63 -8.07
CA ARG A 140 -3.57 3.83 -7.31
C ARG A 140 -2.42 4.36 -6.47
N ALA A 141 -1.70 3.47 -5.81
CA ALA A 141 -0.55 3.82 -4.98
C ALA A 141 0.60 4.40 -5.84
N LEU A 142 0.96 3.72 -6.92
CA LEU A 142 2.07 4.06 -7.80
C LEU A 142 1.86 5.36 -8.59
N LEU A 143 0.61 5.71 -8.93
CA LEU A 143 0.29 6.97 -9.62
C LEU A 143 0.80 8.21 -8.85
N ARG A 144 0.96 8.10 -7.54
CA ARG A 144 1.51 9.16 -6.67
C ARG A 144 3.03 9.20 -6.65
N GLN A 145 3.71 8.28 -7.35
CA GLN A 145 5.15 8.12 -7.37
C GLN A 145 5.74 8.10 -5.94
N PRO A 146 5.33 7.15 -5.10
CA PRO A 146 5.79 7.08 -3.73
C PRO A 146 7.26 6.65 -3.66
N GLN A 147 7.93 7.02 -2.58
CA GLN A 147 9.25 6.53 -2.20
C GLN A 147 9.13 5.36 -1.22
N VAL A 148 8.04 5.31 -0.48
CA VAL A 148 7.70 4.21 0.43
C VAL A 148 6.30 3.71 0.13
N LEU A 149 6.17 2.41 -0.09
CA LEU A 149 4.91 1.71 -0.26
C LEU A 149 4.60 0.89 1.00
N LEU A 150 3.47 1.17 1.62
CA LEU A 150 2.99 0.48 2.79
C LEU A 150 1.78 -0.39 2.39
N LEU A 151 1.86 -1.71 2.66
CA LEU A 151 0.82 -2.65 2.25
C LEU A 151 0.29 -3.42 3.47
N ASP A 152 -1.02 -3.43 3.61
CA ASP A 152 -1.69 -4.17 4.68
C ASP A 152 -2.24 -5.49 4.14
N GLU A 153 -1.58 -6.59 4.48
CA GLU A 153 -1.89 -7.96 4.06
C GLU A 153 -2.16 -8.09 2.53
N PRO A 154 -1.21 -7.69 1.65
CA PRO A 154 -1.44 -7.57 0.21
C PRO A 154 -1.77 -8.89 -0.49
N THR A 155 -1.54 -10.02 0.16
CA THR A 155 -1.76 -11.36 -0.37
C THR A 155 -2.88 -12.12 0.36
N SER A 156 -3.65 -11.44 1.23
CA SER A 156 -4.81 -12.04 1.90
C SER A 156 -5.93 -12.30 0.90
N GLY A 157 -6.60 -13.44 1.06
CA GLY A 157 -7.78 -13.78 0.25
C GLY A 157 -7.52 -14.09 -1.23
N VAL A 158 -6.26 -14.21 -1.67
CA VAL A 158 -5.93 -14.61 -3.05
C VAL A 158 -5.35 -16.03 -3.10
N ASP A 159 -5.51 -16.68 -4.24
CA ASP A 159 -4.95 -18.01 -4.48
C ASP A 159 -3.40 -17.98 -4.54
N VAL A 160 -2.78 -19.17 -4.48
CA VAL A 160 -1.32 -19.32 -4.39
C VAL A 160 -0.59 -18.73 -5.60
N SER A 161 -1.12 -18.91 -6.82
CA SER A 161 -0.51 -18.37 -8.04
C SER A 161 -0.55 -16.85 -8.04
N THR A 162 -1.71 -16.28 -7.75
CA THR A 162 -1.91 -14.82 -7.65
C THR A 162 -1.03 -14.20 -6.56
N ARG A 163 -0.84 -14.89 -5.42
CA ARG A 163 0.07 -14.47 -4.35
C ARG A 163 1.50 -14.34 -4.87
N HIS A 164 1.97 -15.37 -5.57
CA HIS A 164 3.30 -15.38 -6.17
C HIS A 164 3.51 -14.20 -7.12
N ASP A 165 2.56 -13.98 -8.03
CA ASP A 165 2.61 -12.86 -8.98
C ASP A 165 2.65 -11.49 -8.28
N ILE A 166 1.89 -11.31 -7.18
CA ILE A 166 1.90 -10.07 -6.40
C ILE A 166 3.26 -9.86 -5.73
N LEU A 167 3.84 -10.91 -5.12
CA LEU A 167 5.15 -10.82 -4.46
C LEU A 167 6.27 -10.52 -5.45
N HIS A 168 6.26 -11.13 -6.65
CA HIS A 168 7.21 -10.79 -7.73
C HIS A 168 7.06 -9.33 -8.15
N LEU A 169 5.83 -8.87 -8.37
CA LEU A 169 5.60 -7.47 -8.70
C LEU A 169 6.14 -6.51 -7.63
N LEU A 170 6.00 -6.86 -6.36
CA LEU A 170 6.56 -6.06 -5.26
C LEU A 170 8.09 -6.11 -5.26
N ALA A 171 8.70 -7.25 -5.58
CA ALA A 171 10.15 -7.38 -5.74
C ALA A 171 10.66 -6.48 -6.87
N ASP A 172 10.01 -6.50 -8.05
CA ASP A 172 10.36 -5.63 -9.19
C ASP A 172 10.26 -4.14 -8.79
N LEU A 173 9.22 -3.76 -8.05
CA LEU A 173 9.08 -2.37 -7.55
C LEU A 173 10.19 -1.99 -6.56
N HIS A 174 10.64 -2.95 -5.76
CA HIS A 174 11.76 -2.74 -4.84
C HIS A 174 13.09 -2.60 -5.61
N GLU A 175 13.35 -3.43 -6.61
CA GLU A 175 14.53 -3.32 -7.48
C GLU A 175 14.59 -1.97 -8.21
N ASP A 176 13.44 -1.37 -8.50
CA ASP A 176 13.34 0.00 -9.03
C ASP A 176 13.61 1.11 -7.97
N GLY A 177 14.07 0.74 -6.76
CA GLY A 177 14.46 1.67 -5.69
C GLY A 177 13.33 2.10 -4.77
N MET A 178 12.20 1.37 -4.73
CA MET A 178 11.10 1.67 -3.83
C MET A 178 11.27 0.96 -2.49
N ALA A 179 11.21 1.68 -1.37
CA ALA A 179 11.13 1.06 -0.06
C ALA A 179 9.73 0.46 0.14
N ILE A 180 9.68 -0.80 0.58
CA ILE A 180 8.44 -1.55 0.77
C ILE A 180 8.34 -2.01 2.22
N VAL A 181 7.20 -1.74 2.84
CA VAL A 181 6.82 -2.31 4.13
C VAL A 181 5.47 -2.99 3.96
N LEU A 182 5.42 -4.28 4.20
CA LEU A 182 4.16 -5.02 4.13
C LEU A 182 3.88 -5.75 5.45
N THR A 183 2.61 -5.94 5.75
CA THR A 183 2.16 -6.78 6.85
C THR A 183 1.65 -8.12 6.33
N THR A 184 1.86 -9.17 7.09
CA THR A 184 1.32 -10.51 6.80
C THR A 184 1.12 -11.31 8.08
N HIS A 185 0.28 -12.33 8.00
CA HIS A 185 0.20 -13.38 9.02
C HIS A 185 0.84 -14.71 8.55
N ASP A 186 1.28 -14.77 7.28
CA ASP A 186 1.90 -15.95 6.66
C ASP A 186 3.42 -15.77 6.49
N LEU A 187 4.19 -16.39 7.40
CA LEU A 187 5.66 -16.39 7.36
C LEU A 187 6.24 -17.21 6.20
N ASN A 188 5.59 -18.33 5.88
CA ASN A 188 6.15 -19.29 4.92
C ASN A 188 6.09 -18.76 3.48
N GLY A 189 5.00 -18.05 3.13
CA GLY A 189 4.86 -17.44 1.82
C GLY A 189 5.85 -16.30 1.56
N MET A 190 6.36 -15.66 2.63
CA MET A 190 7.30 -14.55 2.48
C MET A 190 8.77 -15.00 2.39
N ALA A 191 9.15 -16.03 3.15
CA ALA A 191 10.55 -16.47 3.24
C ALA A 191 11.17 -16.91 1.89
N THR A 192 10.31 -17.32 0.93
CA THR A 192 10.72 -17.74 -0.40
C THR A 192 10.84 -16.60 -1.43
N HIS A 193 10.35 -15.41 -1.10
CA HIS A 193 10.23 -14.29 -2.06
C HIS A 193 10.84 -12.97 -1.57
N LEU A 194 11.30 -12.91 -0.32
CA LEU A 194 12.04 -11.74 0.15
C LEU A 194 13.45 -11.75 -0.43
N PRO A 195 13.93 -10.63 -0.99
CA PRO A 195 15.35 -10.46 -1.29
C PRO A 195 16.14 -10.60 0.03
N HIS A 196 17.21 -11.36 -0.01
CA HIS A 196 18.12 -11.63 1.12
C HIS A 196 18.96 -10.41 1.44
#